data_8bcfb1af13e8d5ad827f8b7e05edfefd
#
_entry.id   8bcfb1af13e8d5ad827f8b7e05edfefd
#
_cell.length_a   1.000
_cell.length_b   1.000
_cell.length_c   1.000
_cell.angle_alpha   90.00
_cell.angle_beta   90.00
_cell.angle_gamma   90.00
#
_symmetry.space_group_name_H-M   'P 1'
#
loop_
_entity.id
_entity.type
_entity.pdbx_description
1 polymer ?
#
loop_
_entity_poly.entity_id
_entity_poly.type
_entity_poly.pdbx_seq_one_letter_code
_entity_poly.pdbx_strand_id
1 'polypeptide(L)'
;MKLQKLSIDYSHFTRKEILSVKKVRLTPAGCALDLGDGSERGEYVNQDYILHRLGRPVRAINLMYTYYPLDPEWPSRSSEAHPDMEVHGQWDYPYDDYFPYGGGTGGDRNAKVFQEMRDIRRHGEDILLTLTTDCRIPDEEIIAIARDLKPFGRLKLRMNHECAGRWFTHNRRYSYEEVGVFFVRFSRIIKEYAPNISMIFCSGFIGADGKMEKEDAFWDAFRAADIWSGDRYFTLHFGWPFNVCETGDLTYAVNPVDDYIDGMNKTVKRLTEICDGRQKPFSASEFNVDGDVTGPVLQGDSLIRFADYMEQNRPDWKYSLSLYQFRDRGRLGLEIEDPNNPEVGIPQPLMEDFKKLLKRPFFSPGLEEDETLYIKNDADQKEDGESALKADGSGIKEDGSARNEVCAQIDSTAFPQGMDEGRTPDTLTDLPLRWGGSEDADGLELTFRLEKTPVFFEVLFPEEANIMLSINGRWFYKAPGVRMIDLMPAFFSPDAPTVIPGQELKVLLFAPPADGENPETDEADWAENYCTTLAELPRFRIRYAPVAEV
;
A
#
# COMPACT_ATOMS: atom_id res chain seq x y z
N MET A 1 25.06 14.61 -42.02
CA MET A 1 23.72 14.10 -41.75
C MET A 1 23.00 15.16 -40.92
N LYS A 2 22.13 15.97 -41.52
CA LYS A 2 21.34 16.97 -40.76
C LYS A 2 20.24 16.25 -40.04
N LEU A 3 20.25 16.26 -38.72
CA LEU A 3 19.09 15.85 -37.90
C LEU A 3 17.94 16.79 -38.26
N GLN A 4 16.92 16.26 -38.97
CA GLN A 4 15.64 16.95 -39.12
C GLN A 4 15.02 17.09 -37.72
N LYS A 5 14.77 18.34 -37.31
CA LYS A 5 13.92 18.62 -36.17
C LYS A 5 12.53 18.09 -36.50
N LEU A 6 12.13 16.98 -35.91
CA LEU A 6 10.77 16.55 -35.89
C LEU A 6 9.98 17.59 -35.11
N SER A 7 9.19 18.41 -35.79
CA SER A 7 8.18 19.24 -35.16
C SER A 7 7.02 18.30 -34.82
N ILE A 8 6.82 18.06 -33.56
CA ILE A 8 5.71 17.24 -33.05
C ILE A 8 4.48 18.15 -33.07
N ASP A 9 3.57 17.93 -34.01
CA ASP A 9 2.26 18.58 -34.02
C ASP A 9 1.31 17.71 -33.20
N TYR A 10 0.93 18.20 -32.02
CA TYR A 10 0.00 17.53 -31.11
C TYR A 10 -1.44 17.78 -31.58
N SER A 11 -1.97 16.87 -32.39
CA SER A 11 -3.39 16.92 -32.73
C SER A 11 -4.25 16.35 -31.60
N HIS A 12 -5.35 17.01 -31.30
CA HIS A 12 -6.28 16.64 -30.24
C HIS A 12 -6.96 15.29 -30.53
N PHE A 13 -7.18 14.51 -29.47
CA PHE A 13 -7.95 13.28 -29.52
C PHE A 13 -9.34 13.54 -30.08
N THR A 14 -9.69 12.74 -31.02
CA THR A 14 -11.10 12.60 -31.39
C THR A 14 -11.76 11.66 -30.37
N ARG A 15 -13.04 11.85 -30.04
CA ARG A 15 -13.90 11.00 -29.19
C ARG A 15 -13.87 9.51 -29.57
N LYS A 16 -13.06 9.15 -30.52
CA LYS A 16 -13.02 7.89 -31.24
C LYS A 16 -12.58 6.73 -30.36
N GLU A 17 -11.66 6.97 -29.44
CA GLU A 17 -11.04 5.91 -28.63
C GLU A 17 -11.75 5.67 -27.31
N ILE A 18 -12.50 6.63 -26.78
CA ILE A 18 -13.26 6.45 -25.52
C ILE A 18 -14.57 5.75 -25.81
N LEU A 19 -14.76 4.58 -25.24
CA LEU A 19 -15.96 3.77 -25.39
C LEU A 19 -16.96 3.99 -24.27
N SER A 20 -16.47 4.17 -23.04
CA SER A 20 -17.33 4.44 -21.90
C SER A 20 -16.58 5.16 -20.77
N VAL A 21 -17.34 5.85 -19.94
CA VAL A 21 -16.92 6.42 -18.68
C VAL A 21 -17.91 5.98 -17.62
N LYS A 22 -17.41 5.41 -16.53
CA LYS A 22 -18.20 4.89 -15.43
C LYS A 22 -17.67 5.45 -14.12
N LYS A 23 -18.59 5.71 -13.20
CA LYS A 23 -18.25 5.88 -11.80
C LYS A 23 -18.10 4.50 -11.18
N VAL A 24 -17.04 4.29 -10.47
CA VAL A 24 -16.70 3.00 -9.88
C VAL A 24 -16.31 3.18 -8.41
N ARG A 25 -16.42 2.08 -7.66
CA ARG A 25 -16.03 2.02 -6.26
C ARG A 25 -15.07 0.87 -6.04
N LEU A 26 -14.03 1.10 -5.26
CA LEU A 26 -13.19 0.02 -4.75
C LEU A 26 -13.86 -0.60 -3.52
N THR A 27 -13.88 -1.92 -3.50
CA THR A 27 -14.35 -2.71 -2.37
C THR A 27 -13.19 -3.40 -1.66
N PRO A 28 -13.30 -3.70 -0.36
CA PRO A 28 -12.25 -4.35 0.38
C PRO A 28 -11.78 -5.66 -0.26
N ALA A 29 -10.48 -5.92 -0.20
CA ALA A 29 -9.92 -7.22 -0.58
C ALA A 29 -10.45 -8.34 0.33
N GLY A 30 -10.47 -9.55 -0.17
CA GLY A 30 -10.79 -10.74 0.64
C GLY A 30 -9.80 -10.95 1.79
N CYS A 31 -8.53 -10.65 1.55
CA CYS A 31 -7.48 -10.51 2.55
C CYS A 31 -6.48 -9.47 2.05
N ALA A 32 -6.29 -8.39 2.77
CA ALA A 32 -5.40 -7.33 2.32
C ALA A 32 -3.93 -7.70 2.47
N LEU A 33 -3.08 -7.17 1.59
CA LEU A 33 -1.63 -7.25 1.73
C LEU A 33 -1.10 -5.90 2.22
N ASP A 34 -0.38 -5.94 3.33
CA ASP A 34 0.34 -4.83 3.93
C ASP A 34 1.85 -5.09 3.76
N LEU A 35 2.66 -4.07 3.93
CA LEU A 35 4.10 -4.16 3.71
C LEU A 35 4.85 -3.30 4.73
N GLY A 36 5.86 -3.87 5.38
CA GLY A 36 6.86 -3.08 6.10
C GLY A 36 7.74 -2.35 5.10
N ASP A 37 8.01 -1.08 5.30
CA ASP A 37 8.82 -0.29 4.37
C ASP A 37 10.33 -0.49 4.53
N GLY A 38 10.78 -0.94 5.70
CA GLY A 38 12.17 -1.09 6.07
C GLY A 38 12.72 0.02 6.98
N SER A 39 11.90 1.01 7.36
CA SER A 39 12.30 2.11 8.25
C SER A 39 12.70 1.66 9.66
N GLU A 40 12.33 0.47 10.03
CA GLU A 40 12.73 -0.16 11.28
C GLU A 40 14.25 -0.20 11.47
N ARG A 41 15.00 -0.39 10.38
CA ARG A 41 16.45 -0.62 10.43
C ARG A 41 17.27 0.28 9.54
N GLY A 42 16.63 1.17 8.80
CA GLY A 42 17.30 1.99 7.82
C GLY A 42 16.52 3.25 7.47
N GLU A 43 16.86 3.83 6.34
CA GLU A 43 16.13 4.96 5.82
C GLU A 43 14.77 4.53 5.27
N TYR A 44 13.77 5.38 5.47
CA TYR A 44 12.45 5.24 4.88
C TYR A 44 12.53 5.09 3.37
N VAL A 45 11.88 4.07 2.84
CA VAL A 45 11.76 3.88 1.40
C VAL A 45 10.47 4.55 0.94
N ASN A 46 10.60 5.64 0.16
CA ASN A 46 9.46 6.44 -0.27
C ASN A 46 8.49 5.65 -1.18
N GLN A 47 7.22 6.07 -1.17
CA GLN A 47 6.16 5.33 -1.85
C GLN A 47 6.22 5.43 -3.39
N ASP A 48 6.80 6.48 -3.96
CA ASP A 48 7.08 6.56 -5.39
C ASP A 48 7.98 5.41 -5.84
N TYR A 49 9.02 5.12 -5.06
CA TYR A 49 9.94 4.03 -5.34
C TYR A 49 9.26 2.67 -5.19
N ILE A 50 8.55 2.44 -4.07
CA ILE A 50 7.83 1.18 -3.83
C ILE A 50 6.80 0.93 -4.94
N LEU A 51 5.98 1.94 -5.26
CA LEU A 51 5.01 1.85 -6.35
C LEU A 51 5.66 1.56 -7.69
N HIS A 52 6.80 2.23 -7.99
CA HIS A 52 7.55 1.96 -9.22
C HIS A 52 8.03 0.51 -9.29
N ARG A 53 8.50 -0.05 -8.18
CA ARG A 53 9.02 -1.42 -8.09
C ARG A 53 7.91 -2.47 -8.17
N LEU A 54 6.83 -2.29 -7.43
CA LEU A 54 5.72 -3.23 -7.35
C LEU A 54 4.73 -3.09 -8.51
N GLY A 55 4.64 -1.90 -9.10
CA GLY A 55 3.68 -1.59 -10.17
C GLY A 55 2.24 -1.35 -9.69
N ARG A 56 1.98 -1.44 -8.39
CA ARG A 56 0.70 -1.14 -7.76
C ARG A 56 0.85 -0.89 -6.25
N PRO A 57 -0.06 -0.11 -5.63
CA PRO A 57 -0.03 0.11 -4.19
C PRO A 57 -0.38 -1.17 -3.42
N VAL A 58 0.12 -1.28 -2.20
CA VAL A 58 -0.37 -2.21 -1.19
C VAL A 58 -1.52 -1.57 -0.40
N ARG A 59 -2.21 -2.34 0.45
CA ARG A 59 -3.28 -1.76 1.26
C ARG A 59 -2.74 -0.79 2.30
N ALA A 60 -1.66 -1.16 3.02
CA ALA A 60 -1.07 -0.34 4.07
C ALA A 60 0.44 -0.51 4.15
N ILE A 61 1.11 0.53 4.58
CA ILE A 61 2.53 0.52 4.92
C ILE A 61 2.68 0.53 6.44
N ASN A 62 3.52 -0.38 6.95
CA ASN A 62 3.83 -0.49 8.36
C ASN A 62 5.10 0.31 8.66
N LEU A 63 4.95 1.32 9.52
CA LEU A 63 6.02 2.14 10.08
C LEU A 63 6.28 1.73 11.53
N MET A 64 7.53 1.80 11.99
CA MET A 64 7.92 1.44 13.35
C MET A 64 8.71 2.58 14.00
N TYR A 65 8.18 3.10 15.13
CA TYR A 65 8.73 4.26 15.85
C TYR A 65 8.72 4.03 17.36
N THR A 66 9.57 4.79 18.07
CA THR A 66 9.63 4.78 19.55
C THR A 66 9.21 6.13 20.12
N TYR A 67 8.57 6.11 21.28
CA TYR A 67 8.18 7.31 22.00
C TYR A 67 8.40 7.17 23.51
N TYR A 68 9.48 7.76 24.01
CA TYR A 68 9.88 7.69 25.42
C TYR A 68 9.93 9.09 26.04
N PRO A 69 8.79 9.79 26.24
CA PRO A 69 8.78 11.16 26.77
C PRO A 69 9.29 11.27 28.21
N LEU A 70 9.18 10.19 29.00
CA LEU A 70 9.67 10.15 30.37
C LEU A 70 11.16 9.78 30.48
N ASP A 71 11.73 9.22 29.40
CA ASP A 71 13.10 8.73 29.36
C ASP A 71 13.65 8.77 27.93
N PRO A 72 13.86 9.97 27.36
CA PRO A 72 14.27 10.13 25.96
C PRO A 72 15.61 9.48 25.62
N GLU A 73 16.45 9.26 26.62
CA GLU A 73 17.77 8.63 26.45
C GLU A 73 17.69 7.08 26.50
N TRP A 74 16.49 6.51 26.71
CA TRP A 74 16.35 5.06 26.82
C TRP A 74 16.91 4.32 25.60
N PRO A 75 16.61 4.67 24.36
CA PRO A 75 17.11 3.93 23.20
C PRO A 75 18.63 3.84 23.16
N SER A 76 19.33 4.94 23.47
CA SER A 76 20.80 5.00 23.42
C SER A 76 21.50 4.22 24.53
N ARG A 77 20.83 3.97 25.66
CA ARG A 77 21.40 3.26 26.82
C ARG A 77 20.76 1.92 27.13
N SER A 78 19.83 1.46 26.30
CA SER A 78 19.10 0.22 26.55
C SER A 78 20.02 -1.01 26.60
N SER A 79 21.05 -1.05 25.78
CA SER A 79 22.08 -2.09 25.79
C SER A 79 22.89 -2.13 27.09
N GLU A 80 23.17 -0.98 27.68
CA GLU A 80 23.87 -0.88 28.97
C GLU A 80 22.99 -1.37 30.14
N ALA A 81 21.68 -1.13 30.04
CA ALA A 81 20.71 -1.54 31.04
C ALA A 81 20.47 -3.07 31.06
N HIS A 82 20.73 -3.76 29.94
CA HIS A 82 20.54 -5.19 29.77
C HIS A 82 21.76 -5.89 29.17
N PRO A 83 22.92 -5.89 29.88
CA PRO A 83 24.16 -6.49 29.38
C PRO A 83 24.10 -8.03 29.28
N ASP A 84 23.07 -8.64 29.83
CA ASP A 84 22.79 -10.07 29.74
C ASP A 84 22.10 -10.48 28.41
N MET A 85 21.72 -9.53 27.59
CA MET A 85 21.21 -9.80 26.25
C MET A 85 22.39 -10.14 25.34
N GLU A 86 22.44 -11.39 24.91
CA GLU A 86 23.44 -11.84 23.96
C GLU A 86 23.07 -11.37 22.55
N VAL A 87 24.07 -10.85 21.85
CA VAL A 87 23.96 -10.53 20.42
C VAL A 87 24.31 -11.79 19.65
N HIS A 88 23.34 -12.31 18.90
CA HIS A 88 23.55 -13.48 18.05
C HIS A 88 23.53 -13.09 16.58
N GLY A 89 24.67 -13.24 15.93
CA GLY A 89 24.79 -13.07 14.49
C GLY A 89 24.62 -11.64 13.99
N GLN A 90 23.72 -11.42 13.07
CA GLN A 90 23.48 -10.12 12.42
C GLN A 90 22.46 -9.24 13.17
N TRP A 91 21.91 -9.73 14.27
CA TRP A 91 20.90 -9.01 15.03
C TRP A 91 21.56 -8.03 15.98
N ASP A 92 21.21 -6.77 15.82
CA ASP A 92 21.60 -5.72 16.74
C ASP A 92 20.65 -5.72 17.95
N TYR A 93 20.96 -6.49 18.96
CA TYR A 93 20.31 -6.38 20.25
C TYR A 93 21.04 -5.33 21.08
N PRO A 94 20.28 -4.58 21.82
CA PRO A 94 18.83 -4.52 21.98
C PRO A 94 18.14 -3.69 20.91
N TYR A 95 16.91 -4.08 20.53
CA TYR A 95 16.08 -3.39 19.55
C TYR A 95 15.24 -2.28 20.17
N ASP A 96 15.85 -1.22 20.62
CA ASP A 96 15.14 0.00 21.01
C ASP A 96 15.66 1.21 20.21
N ASP A 97 16.24 0.93 19.05
CA ASP A 97 16.89 1.92 18.19
C ASP A 97 16.02 2.40 17.02
N TYR A 98 14.73 2.09 17.05
CA TYR A 98 13.78 2.67 16.09
C TYR A 98 13.79 4.20 16.16
N PHE A 99 13.50 4.84 15.06
CA PHE A 99 13.44 6.29 15.00
C PHE A 99 12.46 6.86 16.02
N PRO A 100 12.78 8.03 16.63
CA PRO A 100 11.87 8.67 17.56
C PRO A 100 10.64 9.22 16.84
N TYR A 101 9.46 9.02 17.45
CA TYR A 101 8.17 9.48 16.94
C TYR A 101 8.14 11.00 16.67
N GLY A 102 8.77 11.79 17.55
CA GLY A 102 8.88 13.25 17.39
C GLY A 102 7.59 14.03 17.60
N GLY A 103 6.43 13.37 17.73
CA GLY A 103 5.15 13.95 18.11
C GLY A 103 4.91 13.95 19.63
N GLY A 104 3.64 13.97 20.05
CA GLY A 104 3.21 14.02 21.43
C GLY A 104 3.18 15.44 21.98
N THR A 105 3.18 15.58 23.32
CA THR A 105 3.10 16.89 23.98
C THR A 105 4.29 17.76 23.63
N GLY A 106 4.03 18.87 22.92
CA GLY A 106 5.08 19.79 22.45
C GLY A 106 5.92 19.26 21.30
N GLY A 107 5.50 18.17 20.67
CA GLY A 107 6.16 17.57 19.53
C GLY A 107 6.07 18.42 18.24
N ASP A 108 6.80 18.01 17.23
CA ASP A 108 6.86 18.67 15.92
C ASP A 108 5.97 17.94 14.90
N ARG A 109 4.91 18.58 14.44
CA ARG A 109 4.04 18.05 13.37
C ARG A 109 4.73 17.89 12.01
N ASN A 110 5.94 18.41 11.85
CA ASN A 110 6.81 18.19 10.70
C ASN A 110 7.89 17.13 10.96
N ALA A 111 7.81 16.41 12.07
CA ALA A 111 8.72 15.31 12.33
C ALA A 111 8.68 14.28 11.18
N LYS A 112 9.75 13.50 11.05
CA LYS A 112 9.96 12.52 9.96
C LYS A 112 8.76 11.60 9.81
N VAL A 113 8.24 11.04 10.90
CA VAL A 113 7.09 10.14 10.89
C VAL A 113 5.87 10.73 10.18
N PHE A 114 5.55 12.01 10.43
CA PHE A 114 4.39 12.64 9.80
C PHE A 114 4.60 12.92 8.32
N GLN A 115 5.84 13.19 7.90
CA GLN A 115 6.17 13.34 6.48
C GLN A 115 6.00 12.00 5.74
N GLU A 116 6.45 10.91 6.32
CA GLU A 116 6.29 9.56 5.80
C GLU A 116 4.82 9.14 5.76
N MET A 117 4.06 9.41 6.82
CA MET A 117 2.62 9.15 6.86
C MET A 117 1.87 9.94 5.76
N ARG A 118 2.27 11.20 5.48
CA ARG A 118 1.72 11.97 4.35
C ARG A 118 2.08 11.35 3.02
N ASP A 119 3.31 10.89 2.84
CA ASP A 119 3.74 10.21 1.62
C ASP A 119 2.90 8.95 1.35
N ILE A 120 2.71 8.10 2.36
CA ILE A 120 1.84 6.92 2.29
C ILE A 120 0.43 7.29 1.87
N ARG A 121 -0.19 8.27 2.56
CA ARG A 121 -1.57 8.67 2.28
C ARG A 121 -1.75 9.28 0.89
N ARG A 122 -0.78 10.04 0.40
CA ARG A 122 -0.80 10.60 -0.97
C ARG A 122 -0.84 9.54 -2.04
N HIS A 123 -0.24 8.38 -1.79
CA HIS A 123 -0.27 7.22 -2.69
C HIS A 123 -1.51 6.33 -2.51
N GLY A 124 -2.45 6.75 -1.66
CA GLY A 124 -3.72 6.06 -1.46
C GLY A 124 -3.66 4.88 -0.50
N GLU A 125 -2.55 4.70 0.19
CA GLU A 125 -2.34 3.60 1.12
C GLU A 125 -2.74 3.96 2.55
N ASP A 126 -3.14 2.98 3.34
CA ASP A 126 -3.42 3.14 4.76
C ASP A 126 -2.10 3.14 5.55
N ILE A 127 -2.16 3.67 6.76
CA ILE A 127 -1.04 3.62 7.69
C ILE A 127 -1.28 2.50 8.72
N LEU A 128 -0.26 1.66 8.91
CA LEU A 128 -0.10 0.85 10.09
C LEU A 128 1.09 1.43 10.85
N LEU A 129 0.85 2.04 12.00
CA LEU A 129 1.91 2.59 12.83
C LEU A 129 2.16 1.65 14.01
N THR A 130 3.36 1.14 14.12
CA THR A 130 3.84 0.49 15.32
C THR A 130 4.54 1.54 16.19
N LEU A 131 4.04 1.71 17.41
CA LEU A 131 4.61 2.69 18.36
C LEU A 131 4.99 1.99 19.66
N THR A 132 6.28 1.99 19.94
CA THR A 132 6.81 1.46 21.20
C THR A 132 7.00 2.59 22.19
N THR A 133 6.40 2.45 23.36
CA THR A 133 6.41 3.51 24.37
C THR A 133 6.44 2.98 25.80
N ASP A 134 6.78 3.86 26.71
CA ASP A 134 6.74 3.63 28.15
C ASP A 134 5.29 3.41 28.64
N CYS A 135 5.04 2.30 29.31
CA CYS A 135 3.71 1.97 29.84
C CYS A 135 3.22 2.94 30.93
N ARG A 136 4.07 3.82 31.44
CA ARG A 136 3.77 4.79 32.52
C ARG A 136 3.57 6.21 32.03
N ILE A 137 3.51 6.43 30.70
CA ILE A 137 3.21 7.77 30.20
C ILE A 137 1.85 8.25 30.71
N PRO A 138 1.70 9.54 31.04
CA PRO A 138 0.44 10.12 31.51
C PRO A 138 -0.61 10.16 30.38
N ASP A 139 -1.89 10.33 30.77
CA ASP A 139 -2.99 10.38 29.82
C ASP A 139 -2.86 11.54 28.82
N GLU A 140 -2.26 12.65 29.22
CA GLU A 140 -2.01 13.83 28.38
C GLU A 140 -1.13 13.48 27.17
N GLU A 141 -0.14 12.60 27.33
CA GLU A 141 0.70 12.13 26.24
C GLU A 141 -0.08 11.26 25.27
N ILE A 142 -0.94 10.38 25.79
CA ILE A 142 -1.81 9.54 24.94
C ILE A 142 -2.81 10.39 24.16
N ILE A 143 -3.37 11.43 24.79
CA ILE A 143 -4.26 12.39 24.13
C ILE A 143 -3.52 13.16 23.04
N ALA A 144 -2.28 13.57 23.29
CA ALA A 144 -1.46 14.24 22.29
C ALA A 144 -1.19 13.33 21.09
N ILE A 145 -0.81 12.06 21.30
CA ILE A 145 -0.67 11.07 20.24
C ILE A 145 -1.99 10.91 19.45
N ALA A 146 -3.13 10.81 20.14
CA ALA A 146 -4.42 10.70 19.47
C ALA A 146 -4.70 11.90 18.53
N ARG A 147 -4.39 13.11 18.99
CA ARG A 147 -4.56 14.35 18.21
C ARG A 147 -3.60 14.43 17.02
N ASP A 148 -2.37 13.96 17.19
CA ASP A 148 -1.39 13.91 16.11
C ASP A 148 -1.82 12.95 15.00
N LEU A 149 -2.38 11.80 15.38
CA LEU A 149 -2.70 10.72 14.44
C LEU A 149 -4.09 10.84 13.82
N LYS A 150 -5.04 11.49 14.50
CA LYS A 150 -6.43 11.66 14.01
C LYS A 150 -6.52 12.18 12.57
N PRO A 151 -5.72 13.18 12.15
CA PRO A 151 -5.80 13.75 10.80
C PRO A 151 -5.46 12.77 9.67
N PHE A 152 -4.81 11.65 9.95
CA PHE A 152 -4.38 10.69 8.93
C PHE A 152 -5.47 9.68 8.49
N GLY A 153 -6.70 9.84 8.95
CA GLY A 153 -7.84 9.04 8.50
C GLY A 153 -7.77 7.59 8.93
N ARG A 154 -7.77 6.64 7.98
CA ARG A 154 -7.71 5.21 8.28
C ARG A 154 -6.31 4.81 8.71
N LEU A 155 -6.12 4.80 10.02
CA LEU A 155 -4.87 4.44 10.66
C LEU A 155 -5.09 3.25 11.60
N LYS A 156 -4.19 2.32 11.57
CA LYS A 156 -4.10 1.20 12.50
C LYS A 156 -2.91 1.42 13.41
N LEU A 157 -3.12 1.36 14.70
CA LEU A 157 -2.07 1.61 15.70
C LEU A 157 -1.77 0.33 16.47
N ARG A 158 -0.54 -0.15 16.33
CA ARG A 158 0.00 -1.32 17.03
C ARG A 158 0.93 -0.86 18.15
N MET A 159 0.50 -1.02 19.39
CA MET A 159 1.27 -0.56 20.54
C MET A 159 2.17 -1.66 21.09
N ASN A 160 3.45 -1.32 21.35
CA ASN A 160 4.40 -2.23 21.99
C ASN A 160 4.30 -3.65 21.44
N HIS A 161 4.50 -3.81 20.13
CA HIS A 161 4.32 -5.10 19.46
C HIS A 161 5.23 -6.17 20.06
N GLU A 162 4.84 -7.41 19.92
CA GLU A 162 5.56 -8.55 20.51
C GLU A 162 5.92 -8.36 21.99
N CYS A 163 4.98 -7.77 22.74
CA CYS A 163 5.23 -7.32 24.12
C CYS A 163 5.52 -8.47 25.10
N ALA A 164 5.29 -9.73 24.72
CA ALA A 164 5.72 -10.90 25.47
C ALA A 164 7.18 -11.26 25.21
N GLY A 165 7.75 -10.78 24.11
CA GLY A 165 9.12 -11.13 23.68
C GLY A 165 10.19 -10.45 24.53
N ARG A 166 11.08 -11.24 25.11
CA ARG A 166 12.20 -10.74 25.92
C ARG A 166 13.44 -10.38 25.11
N TRP A 167 13.37 -10.54 23.81
CA TRP A 167 14.39 -10.08 22.87
C TRP A 167 14.41 -8.57 22.68
N PHE A 168 13.30 -7.88 22.95
CA PHE A 168 13.28 -6.43 23.00
C PHE A 168 13.57 -5.91 24.41
N THR A 169 14.42 -4.90 24.54
CA THR A 169 14.75 -4.31 25.84
C THR A 169 13.57 -3.61 26.47
N HIS A 170 12.72 -2.94 25.70
CA HIS A 170 11.51 -2.27 26.21
C HIS A 170 10.55 -3.25 26.90
N ASN A 171 10.45 -4.51 26.43
CA ASN A 171 9.63 -5.54 27.05
C ASN A 171 10.16 -6.03 28.40
N ARG A 172 11.38 -5.69 28.78
CA ARG A 172 11.99 -6.02 30.07
C ARG A 172 11.77 -4.96 31.15
N ARG A 173 11.24 -3.79 30.78
CA ARG A 173 11.01 -2.66 31.69
C ARG A 173 9.78 -2.83 32.56
N TYR A 174 8.81 -3.64 32.14
CA TYR A 174 7.50 -3.79 32.77
C TYR A 174 7.10 -5.25 32.90
N SER A 175 6.18 -5.54 33.84
CA SER A 175 5.53 -6.84 33.86
C SER A 175 4.53 -6.97 32.71
N TYR A 176 4.18 -8.19 32.33
CA TYR A 176 3.18 -8.44 31.28
C TYR A 176 1.80 -7.85 31.66
N GLU A 177 1.44 -7.91 32.95
CA GLU A 177 0.21 -7.34 33.49
C GLU A 177 0.22 -5.80 33.35
N GLU A 178 1.33 -5.12 33.64
CA GLU A 178 1.45 -3.67 33.43
C GLU A 178 1.25 -3.30 31.98
N VAL A 179 1.84 -4.04 31.03
CA VAL A 179 1.66 -3.83 29.59
C VAL A 179 0.22 -4.05 29.15
N GLY A 180 -0.43 -5.12 29.64
CA GLY A 180 -1.84 -5.40 29.33
C GLY A 180 -2.78 -4.29 29.83
N VAL A 181 -2.59 -3.83 31.06
CA VAL A 181 -3.36 -2.71 31.63
C VAL A 181 -3.10 -1.41 30.87
N PHE A 182 -1.86 -1.17 30.49
CA PHE A 182 -1.50 -0.02 29.67
C PHE A 182 -2.22 -0.03 28.32
N PHE A 183 -2.21 -1.15 27.60
CA PHE A 183 -2.89 -1.25 26.31
C PHE A 183 -4.39 -0.94 26.43
N VAL A 184 -5.06 -1.45 27.44
CA VAL A 184 -6.49 -1.18 27.68
C VAL A 184 -6.74 0.31 27.93
N ARG A 185 -5.92 0.93 28.79
CA ARG A 185 -5.97 2.37 29.06
C ARG A 185 -5.73 3.20 27.81
N PHE A 186 -4.66 2.87 27.06
CA PHE A 186 -4.26 3.55 25.86
C PHE A 186 -5.36 3.45 24.78
N SER A 187 -5.86 2.25 24.52
CA SER A 187 -6.92 2.01 23.55
C SER A 187 -8.18 2.83 23.87
N ARG A 188 -8.60 2.87 25.15
CA ARG A 188 -9.76 3.67 25.58
C ARG A 188 -9.58 5.15 25.25
N ILE A 189 -8.42 5.72 25.55
CA ILE A 189 -8.14 7.15 25.31
C ILE A 189 -8.05 7.44 23.83
N ILE A 190 -7.35 6.61 23.05
CA ILE A 190 -7.31 6.78 21.59
C ILE A 190 -8.71 6.78 21.00
N LYS A 191 -9.57 5.84 21.40
CA LYS A 191 -10.95 5.77 20.89
C LYS A 191 -11.82 6.97 21.26
N GLU A 192 -11.54 7.60 22.40
CA GLU A 192 -12.24 8.81 22.86
C GLU A 192 -11.85 10.04 22.00
N TYR A 193 -10.55 10.20 21.66
CA TYR A 193 -10.04 11.40 21.00
C TYR A 193 -9.83 11.23 19.48
N ALA A 194 -9.63 10.01 19.00
CA ALA A 194 -9.41 9.68 17.60
C ALA A 194 -10.15 8.36 17.23
N PRO A 195 -11.48 8.37 17.15
CA PRO A 195 -12.30 7.16 16.92
C PRO A 195 -12.06 6.50 15.55
N ASN A 196 -11.44 7.20 14.60
CA ASN A 196 -11.02 6.67 13.30
C ASN A 196 -9.83 5.72 13.38
N ILE A 197 -9.10 5.65 14.51
CA ILE A 197 -7.94 4.78 14.68
C ILE A 197 -8.39 3.40 15.15
N SER A 198 -7.93 2.36 14.46
CA SER A 198 -8.11 0.97 14.88
C SER A 198 -6.92 0.48 15.68
N MET A 199 -7.18 -0.09 16.86
CA MET A 199 -6.14 -0.58 17.77
C MET A 199 -5.81 -2.03 17.48
N ILE A 200 -4.54 -2.33 17.20
CA ILE A 200 -4.00 -3.69 17.03
C ILE A 200 -3.28 -4.11 18.30
N PHE A 201 -3.58 -5.32 18.77
CA PHE A 201 -2.80 -5.94 19.84
C PHE A 201 -2.08 -7.18 19.34
N CYS A 202 -0.74 -7.19 19.51
CA CYS A 202 0.16 -8.27 19.20
C CYS A 202 1.00 -8.61 20.44
N SER A 203 0.75 -9.77 21.05
CA SER A 203 1.58 -10.20 22.19
C SER A 203 2.90 -10.83 21.76
N GLY A 204 2.99 -11.39 20.56
CA GLY A 204 4.17 -12.02 20.01
C GLY A 204 3.84 -13.13 19.01
N PHE A 205 4.69 -14.13 18.96
CA PHE A 205 4.57 -15.24 18.02
C PHE A 205 3.37 -16.15 18.30
N ILE A 206 2.85 -16.73 17.22
CA ILE A 206 1.82 -17.77 17.26
C ILE A 206 2.51 -19.13 17.34
N GLY A 207 2.29 -19.87 18.41
CA GLY A 207 2.75 -21.23 18.55
C GLY A 207 1.99 -22.21 17.64
N ALA A 208 2.60 -23.33 17.30
CA ALA A 208 1.94 -24.39 16.53
C ALA A 208 0.72 -24.99 17.26
N ASP A 209 0.68 -24.86 18.58
CA ASP A 209 -0.47 -25.26 19.42
C ASP A 209 -1.62 -24.23 19.42
N GLY A 210 -1.45 -23.09 18.74
CA GLY A 210 -2.41 -21.99 18.68
C GLY A 210 -2.42 -21.10 19.90
N LYS A 211 -1.38 -21.16 20.74
CA LYS A 211 -1.23 -20.22 21.84
C LYS A 211 -0.34 -19.06 21.43
N MET A 212 -0.75 -17.89 21.85
CA MET A 212 0.12 -16.72 21.80
C MET A 212 1.01 -16.67 23.04
N GLU A 213 2.17 -16.08 22.90
CA GLU A 213 3.09 -15.92 24.02
C GLU A 213 2.44 -15.13 25.14
N LYS A 214 2.52 -15.68 26.38
CA LYS A 214 2.01 -15.05 27.61
C LYS A 214 0.54 -14.57 27.54
N GLU A 215 -0.27 -15.18 26.69
CA GLU A 215 -1.66 -14.75 26.47
C GLU A 215 -2.48 -14.57 27.74
N ASP A 216 -2.23 -15.36 28.78
CA ASP A 216 -2.96 -15.30 30.05
C ASP A 216 -2.83 -13.91 30.73
N ALA A 217 -1.72 -13.23 30.54
CA ALA A 217 -1.50 -11.87 31.06
C ALA A 217 -2.21 -10.79 30.22
N PHE A 218 -2.71 -11.12 29.03
CA PHE A 218 -3.20 -10.15 28.05
C PHE A 218 -4.68 -10.30 27.66
N TRP A 219 -5.47 -11.09 28.39
CA TRP A 219 -6.88 -11.31 28.02
C TRP A 219 -7.68 -10.02 27.89
N ASP A 220 -7.46 -9.04 28.78
CA ASP A 220 -8.18 -7.77 28.71
C ASP A 220 -7.68 -6.91 27.53
N ALA A 221 -6.40 -7.00 27.17
CA ALA A 221 -5.88 -6.34 25.98
C ALA A 221 -6.48 -6.93 24.69
N PHE A 222 -6.59 -8.25 24.58
CA PHE A 222 -7.30 -8.90 23.46
C PHE A 222 -8.78 -8.50 23.38
N ARG A 223 -9.44 -8.33 24.54
CA ARG A 223 -10.82 -7.82 24.56
C ARG A 223 -10.93 -6.37 24.13
N ALA A 224 -9.95 -5.52 24.47
CA ALA A 224 -9.94 -4.10 24.14
C ALA A 224 -9.53 -3.80 22.70
N ALA A 225 -8.70 -4.64 22.08
CA ALA A 225 -8.26 -4.48 20.70
C ALA A 225 -9.41 -4.50 19.69
N ASP A 226 -9.28 -3.77 18.59
CA ASP A 226 -10.18 -3.88 17.43
C ASP A 226 -9.77 -5.03 16.52
N ILE A 227 -8.47 -5.24 16.39
CA ILE A 227 -7.84 -6.24 15.51
C ILE A 227 -6.87 -7.04 16.36
N TRP A 228 -6.98 -8.36 16.30
CA TRP A 228 -5.98 -9.25 16.87
C TRP A 228 -4.82 -9.42 15.91
N SER A 229 -3.64 -9.61 16.46
CA SER A 229 -2.45 -9.84 15.67
C SER A 229 -1.51 -10.83 16.34
N GLY A 230 -0.75 -11.52 15.52
CA GLY A 230 0.36 -12.36 15.93
C GLY A 230 1.34 -12.50 14.78
N ASP A 231 2.61 -12.61 15.13
CA ASP A 231 3.69 -12.68 14.17
C ASP A 231 4.15 -14.13 14.02
N ARG A 232 4.49 -14.49 12.81
CA ARG A 232 5.04 -15.83 12.53
C ARG A 232 5.75 -15.85 11.20
N TYR A 233 6.91 -16.42 11.22
CA TYR A 233 7.72 -16.64 10.03
C TYR A 233 7.71 -18.11 9.65
N PHE A 234 7.62 -18.43 8.36
CA PHE A 234 7.74 -19.80 7.87
C PHE A 234 9.15 -20.33 8.09
N THR A 235 10.13 -19.46 7.92
CA THR A 235 11.53 -19.69 8.29
C THR A 235 12.08 -18.41 8.87
N LEU A 236 13.02 -18.53 9.79
CA LEU A 236 13.69 -17.39 10.41
C LEU A 236 15.15 -17.78 10.68
N HIS A 237 16.06 -16.88 10.41
CA HIS A 237 17.49 -17.15 10.59
C HIS A 237 17.97 -17.03 12.05
N PHE A 238 17.09 -16.77 12.99
CA PHE A 238 17.45 -16.70 14.40
C PHE A 238 18.25 -17.92 14.84
N GLY A 239 19.51 -17.70 15.27
CA GLY A 239 20.46 -18.74 15.55
C GLY A 239 21.04 -19.48 14.33
N TRP A 240 20.55 -19.23 13.12
CA TRP A 240 21.10 -19.78 11.88
C TRP A 240 22.43 -19.09 11.51
N PRO A 241 23.48 -19.82 11.08
CA PRO A 241 23.56 -21.29 10.99
C PRO A 241 24.03 -21.94 12.28
N PHE A 242 24.28 -21.22 13.36
CA PHE A 242 24.99 -21.70 14.55
C PHE A 242 24.22 -22.82 15.26
N ASN A 243 22.94 -22.64 15.55
CA ASN A 243 22.12 -23.66 16.17
C ASN A 243 22.01 -24.94 15.32
N VAL A 244 21.95 -24.81 13.99
CA VAL A 244 21.93 -25.96 13.07
C VAL A 244 23.28 -26.65 13.02
N CYS A 245 24.39 -25.89 13.00
CA CYS A 245 25.74 -26.45 13.04
C CYS A 245 26.01 -27.22 14.36
N GLU A 246 25.45 -26.75 15.47
CA GLU A 246 25.61 -27.36 16.78
C GLU A 246 24.70 -28.58 16.98
N THR A 247 23.46 -28.51 16.56
CA THR A 247 22.42 -29.53 16.82
C THR A 247 22.14 -30.42 15.63
N GLY A 248 22.44 -29.99 14.41
CA GLY A 248 22.01 -30.65 13.18
C GLY A 248 20.49 -30.61 12.96
N ASP A 249 19.74 -29.81 13.74
CA ASP A 249 18.30 -29.79 13.74
C ASP A 249 17.78 -28.57 12.97
N LEU A 250 17.29 -28.78 11.75
CA LEU A 250 16.70 -27.78 10.89
C LEU A 250 15.26 -27.36 11.33
N THR A 251 14.66 -28.10 12.25
CA THR A 251 13.26 -27.84 12.65
C THR A 251 13.09 -26.50 13.38
N TYR A 252 14.15 -25.99 14.00
CA TYR A 252 14.13 -24.66 14.62
C TYR A 252 14.03 -23.50 13.63
N ALA A 253 14.49 -23.71 12.39
CA ALA A 253 14.54 -22.66 11.39
C ALA A 253 13.37 -22.74 10.39
N VAL A 254 12.58 -23.80 10.40
CA VAL A 254 11.53 -24.04 9.39
C VAL A 254 10.19 -24.32 10.06
N ASN A 255 9.22 -23.47 9.80
CA ASN A 255 7.82 -23.70 10.16
C ASN A 255 7.05 -24.07 8.89
N PRO A 256 6.54 -25.32 8.76
CA PRO A 256 5.72 -25.68 7.61
C PRO A 256 4.52 -24.76 7.46
N VAL A 257 4.14 -24.45 6.23
CA VAL A 257 3.01 -23.57 5.93
C VAL A 257 1.71 -24.06 6.57
N ASP A 258 1.50 -25.38 6.56
CA ASP A 258 0.29 -25.99 7.13
C ASP A 258 0.20 -25.79 8.64
N ASP A 259 1.35 -25.95 9.36
CA ASP A 259 1.43 -25.69 10.80
C ASP A 259 1.17 -24.23 11.14
N TYR A 260 1.63 -23.31 10.29
CA TYR A 260 1.37 -21.89 10.43
C TYR A 260 -0.14 -21.60 10.40
N ILE A 261 -0.83 -22.10 9.38
CA ILE A 261 -2.25 -21.83 9.18
C ILE A 261 -3.09 -22.52 10.25
N ASP A 262 -2.74 -23.75 10.62
CA ASP A 262 -3.40 -24.49 11.70
C ASP A 262 -3.21 -23.76 13.04
N GLY A 263 -2.02 -23.23 13.30
CA GLY A 263 -1.74 -22.37 14.45
C GLY A 263 -2.63 -21.14 14.49
N MET A 264 -2.73 -20.41 13.36
CA MET A 264 -3.62 -19.24 13.26
C MET A 264 -5.10 -19.59 13.52
N ASN A 265 -5.60 -20.67 12.93
CA ASN A 265 -6.98 -21.13 13.15
C ASN A 265 -7.25 -21.43 14.63
N LYS A 266 -6.33 -22.13 15.29
CA LYS A 266 -6.42 -22.41 16.73
C LYS A 266 -6.38 -21.14 17.57
N THR A 267 -5.48 -20.21 17.23
CA THR A 267 -5.35 -18.93 17.93
C THR A 267 -6.64 -18.13 17.87
N VAL A 268 -7.21 -17.95 16.68
CA VAL A 268 -8.44 -17.16 16.53
C VAL A 268 -9.60 -17.81 17.27
N LYS A 269 -9.73 -19.13 17.21
CA LYS A 269 -10.75 -19.84 17.98
C LYS A 269 -10.60 -19.58 19.48
N ARG A 270 -9.39 -19.69 20.00
CA ARG A 270 -9.09 -19.46 21.42
C ARG A 270 -9.35 -18.01 21.84
N LEU A 271 -8.90 -17.04 21.06
CA LEU A 271 -9.16 -15.62 21.32
C LEU A 271 -10.66 -15.30 21.26
N THR A 272 -11.41 -15.96 20.38
CA THR A 272 -12.86 -15.84 20.33
C THR A 272 -13.50 -16.33 21.62
N GLU A 273 -13.05 -17.45 22.18
CA GLU A 273 -13.51 -17.97 23.48
C GLU A 273 -13.18 -16.97 24.61
N ILE A 274 -11.96 -16.41 24.65
CA ILE A 274 -11.55 -15.38 25.62
C ILE A 274 -12.42 -14.12 25.50
N CYS A 275 -12.89 -13.79 24.32
CA CYS A 275 -13.72 -12.62 24.02
C CYS A 275 -15.24 -12.93 24.03
N ASP A 276 -15.67 -13.92 24.81
CA ASP A 276 -17.09 -14.26 25.03
C ASP A 276 -17.83 -14.59 23.71
N GLY A 277 -17.15 -15.28 22.79
CA GLY A 277 -17.69 -15.68 21.49
C GLY A 277 -17.67 -14.58 20.42
N ARG A 278 -17.09 -13.43 20.71
CA ARG A 278 -16.95 -12.34 19.73
C ARG A 278 -15.64 -12.46 18.98
N GLN A 279 -15.70 -12.95 17.76
CA GLN A 279 -14.56 -12.99 16.86
C GLN A 279 -14.26 -11.59 16.34
N LYS A 280 -12.96 -11.25 16.28
CA LYS A 280 -12.45 -10.02 15.68
C LYS A 280 -11.63 -10.33 14.44
N PRO A 281 -11.41 -9.33 13.56
CA PRO A 281 -10.45 -9.47 12.48
C PRO A 281 -9.07 -9.85 13.01
N PHE A 282 -8.33 -10.66 12.24
CA PHE A 282 -6.99 -11.08 12.57
C PHE A 282 -6.00 -10.65 11.50
N SER A 283 -4.92 -10.04 11.90
CA SER A 283 -3.80 -9.63 11.05
C SER A 283 -2.54 -10.43 11.40
N ALA A 284 -1.89 -11.05 10.42
CA ALA A 284 -0.50 -11.43 10.58
C ALA A 284 0.32 -10.16 10.36
N SER A 285 0.65 -9.44 11.45
CA SER A 285 1.31 -8.14 11.33
C SER A 285 2.77 -8.22 10.93
N GLU A 286 3.37 -9.39 11.10
CA GLU A 286 4.66 -9.73 10.50
C GLU A 286 4.64 -11.18 10.06
N PHE A 287 4.86 -11.41 8.78
CA PHE A 287 5.07 -12.73 8.23
C PHE A 287 6.07 -12.67 7.09
N ASN A 288 6.87 -13.70 6.94
CA ASN A 288 7.75 -13.89 5.79
C ASN A 288 8.38 -15.29 5.77
N VAL A 289 9.19 -15.49 4.77
CA VAL A 289 10.09 -16.64 4.59
C VAL A 289 11.51 -16.12 4.47
N ASP A 290 12.40 -16.54 5.35
CA ASP A 290 13.78 -16.07 5.30
C ASP A 290 14.56 -16.78 4.18
N GLY A 291 14.96 -16.00 3.19
CA GLY A 291 15.72 -16.49 2.05
C GLY A 291 17.18 -16.86 2.37
N ASP A 292 17.73 -16.43 3.50
CA ASP A 292 19.05 -16.85 3.96
C ASP A 292 19.02 -18.31 4.48
N VAL A 293 17.85 -18.75 4.96
CA VAL A 293 17.63 -20.13 5.41
C VAL A 293 17.24 -21.04 4.26
N THR A 294 16.26 -20.62 3.44
CA THR A 294 15.65 -21.49 2.40
C THR A 294 16.27 -21.34 1.04
N GLY A 295 16.96 -20.24 0.78
CA GLY A 295 17.29 -19.80 -0.57
C GLY A 295 16.10 -19.17 -1.31
N PRO A 296 16.37 -18.41 -2.38
CA PRO A 296 15.38 -17.54 -3.01
C PRO A 296 14.22 -18.29 -3.70
N VAL A 297 14.43 -19.53 -4.16
CA VAL A 297 13.39 -20.30 -4.85
C VAL A 297 12.35 -20.82 -3.86
N LEU A 298 12.80 -21.47 -2.78
CA LEU A 298 11.89 -22.02 -1.76
C LEU A 298 11.19 -20.91 -0.97
N GLN A 299 11.82 -19.75 -0.85
CA GLN A 299 11.20 -18.56 -0.27
C GLN A 299 9.92 -18.18 -1.02
N GLY A 300 10.00 -18.02 -2.34
CA GLY A 300 8.84 -17.70 -3.18
C GLY A 300 7.79 -18.82 -3.18
N ASP A 301 8.21 -20.07 -3.30
CA ASP A 301 7.28 -21.23 -3.27
C ASP A 301 6.48 -21.30 -1.97
N SER A 302 7.08 -21.02 -0.83
CA SER A 302 6.40 -21.02 0.47
C SER A 302 5.37 -19.87 0.55
N LEU A 303 5.72 -18.68 0.06
CA LEU A 303 4.81 -17.55 0.00
C LEU A 303 3.59 -17.86 -0.89
N ILE A 304 3.83 -18.43 -2.08
CA ILE A 304 2.75 -18.79 -3.01
C ILE A 304 1.85 -19.89 -2.43
N ARG A 305 2.42 -20.92 -1.81
CA ARG A 305 1.63 -21.98 -1.15
C ARG A 305 0.74 -21.43 -0.05
N PHE A 306 1.27 -20.52 0.76
CA PHE A 306 0.47 -19.86 1.80
C PHE A 306 -0.70 -19.05 1.20
N ALA A 307 -0.42 -18.28 0.17
CA ALA A 307 -1.45 -17.52 -0.53
C ALA A 307 -2.52 -18.42 -1.16
N ASP A 308 -2.11 -19.51 -1.80
CA ASP A 308 -3.04 -20.51 -2.37
C ASP A 308 -3.97 -21.09 -1.31
N TYR A 309 -3.44 -21.41 -0.14
CA TYR A 309 -4.23 -21.93 0.96
C TYR A 309 -5.25 -20.89 1.48
N MET A 310 -4.81 -19.65 1.68
CA MET A 310 -5.67 -18.56 2.13
C MET A 310 -6.82 -18.30 1.14
N GLU A 311 -6.52 -18.30 -0.16
CA GLU A 311 -7.51 -18.09 -1.21
C GLU A 311 -8.50 -19.25 -1.32
N GLN A 312 -8.05 -20.50 -1.18
CA GLN A 312 -8.89 -21.70 -1.25
C GLN A 312 -9.80 -21.84 -0.03
N ASN A 313 -9.30 -21.58 1.16
CA ASN A 313 -10.02 -21.82 2.41
C ASN A 313 -10.79 -20.60 2.92
N ARG A 314 -10.39 -19.40 2.52
CA ARG A 314 -11.03 -18.11 2.86
C ARG A 314 -11.43 -18.02 4.35
N PRO A 315 -10.48 -18.14 5.28
CA PRO A 315 -10.81 -18.12 6.70
C PRO A 315 -11.60 -16.86 7.09
N ASP A 316 -12.64 -16.98 7.88
CA ASP A 316 -13.50 -15.85 8.25
C ASP A 316 -12.78 -14.77 9.08
N TRP A 317 -11.73 -15.17 9.78
CA TRP A 317 -10.94 -14.28 10.63
C TRP A 317 -9.94 -13.41 9.86
N LYS A 318 -9.65 -13.73 8.61
CA LYS A 318 -8.65 -13.01 7.82
C LYS A 318 -8.99 -11.52 7.73
N TYR A 319 -7.96 -10.71 7.86
CA TYR A 319 -8.06 -9.28 7.63
C TYR A 319 -6.90 -8.80 6.76
N SER A 320 -5.65 -9.00 7.23
CA SER A 320 -4.47 -8.62 6.47
C SER A 320 -3.27 -9.49 6.79
N LEU A 321 -2.35 -9.49 5.84
CA LEU A 321 -1.03 -10.09 5.94
C LEU A 321 0.00 -9.01 5.67
N SER A 322 0.83 -8.69 6.65
CA SER A 322 1.90 -7.70 6.51
C SER A 322 3.23 -8.39 6.25
N LEU A 323 3.72 -8.30 5.02
CA LEU A 323 5.03 -8.85 4.68
C LEU A 323 6.13 -8.02 5.36
N TYR A 324 6.99 -8.68 6.09
CA TYR A 324 8.19 -8.12 6.66
C TYR A 324 9.38 -8.50 5.76
N GLN A 325 9.97 -7.57 4.97
CA GLN A 325 9.60 -6.19 4.69
C GLN A 325 10.00 -5.83 3.25
N PHE A 326 9.86 -4.56 2.83
CA PHE A 326 10.27 -4.14 1.49
C PHE A 326 11.79 -4.20 1.29
N ARG A 327 12.56 -3.54 2.18
CA ARG A 327 14.03 -3.55 2.14
C ARG A 327 14.59 -4.01 3.48
N ASP A 328 15.53 -4.94 3.43
CA ASP A 328 16.19 -5.49 4.59
C ASP A 328 17.69 -5.68 4.32
N ARG A 329 18.47 -5.78 5.38
CA ARG A 329 19.91 -6.09 5.27
C ARG A 329 20.16 -7.55 4.90
N GLY A 330 19.20 -8.43 5.21
CA GLY A 330 19.20 -9.85 4.87
C GLY A 330 18.18 -10.18 3.77
N ARG A 331 17.89 -11.47 3.61
CA ARG A 331 16.96 -11.98 2.58
C ARG A 331 15.52 -12.13 3.09
N LEU A 332 15.13 -11.38 4.11
CA LEU A 332 13.73 -11.19 4.46
C LEU A 332 13.06 -10.15 3.57
N GLY A 333 13.80 -9.15 3.09
CA GLY A 333 13.26 -8.09 2.24
C GLY A 333 12.90 -8.55 0.83
N LEU A 334 11.99 -7.82 0.18
CA LEU A 334 11.82 -7.86 -1.27
C LEU A 334 13.04 -7.32 -2.00
N GLU A 335 13.80 -6.46 -1.33
CA GLU A 335 15.13 -6.00 -1.72
C GLU A 335 16.11 -6.23 -0.58
N ILE A 336 17.37 -6.52 -0.93
CA ILE A 336 18.49 -6.46 0.01
C ILE A 336 19.10 -5.07 -0.08
N GLU A 337 19.39 -4.47 1.07
CA GLU A 337 20.16 -3.23 1.15
C GLU A 337 21.54 -3.44 0.54
N ASP A 338 21.99 -2.53 -0.34
CA ASP A 338 23.36 -2.58 -0.84
C ASP A 338 24.34 -2.25 0.30
N PRO A 339 25.26 -3.13 0.64
CA PRO A 339 26.17 -2.93 1.79
C PRO A 339 27.10 -1.71 1.64
N ASN A 340 27.22 -1.14 0.46
CA ASN A 340 28.03 0.05 0.19
C ASN A 340 27.20 1.33 0.08
N ASN A 341 25.88 1.20 -0.13
CA ASN A 341 24.96 2.33 -0.22
C ASN A 341 23.55 1.91 0.24
N PRO A 342 23.17 2.17 1.49
CA PRO A 342 21.88 1.75 2.05
C PRO A 342 20.66 2.39 1.36
N GLU A 343 20.85 3.47 0.60
CA GLU A 343 19.77 4.04 -0.21
C GLU A 343 19.41 3.18 -1.43
N VAL A 344 20.27 2.22 -1.79
CA VAL A 344 20.07 1.34 -2.94
C VAL A 344 19.57 -0.02 -2.49
N GLY A 345 18.48 -0.49 -3.09
CA GLY A 345 17.95 -1.85 -2.91
C GLY A 345 18.28 -2.75 -4.09
N ILE A 346 18.77 -3.95 -3.79
CA ILE A 346 19.01 -5.02 -4.76
C ILE A 346 17.80 -5.94 -4.76
N PRO A 347 16.99 -5.97 -5.84
CA PRO A 347 15.77 -6.76 -5.88
C PRO A 347 16.05 -8.24 -5.76
N GLN A 348 15.19 -8.93 -5.02
CA GLN A 348 15.22 -10.37 -4.84
C GLN A 348 14.15 -11.07 -5.68
N PRO A 349 14.30 -12.38 -5.98
CA PRO A 349 13.28 -13.16 -6.67
C PRO A 349 11.91 -13.11 -5.98
N LEU A 350 11.86 -13.02 -4.66
CA LEU A 350 10.65 -12.89 -3.85
C LEU A 350 9.77 -11.70 -4.28
N MET A 351 10.37 -10.62 -4.78
CA MET A 351 9.61 -9.47 -5.29
C MET A 351 8.66 -9.85 -6.43
N GLU A 352 9.10 -10.71 -7.34
CA GLU A 352 8.26 -11.15 -8.45
C GLU A 352 7.09 -12.05 -7.98
N ASP A 353 7.31 -12.85 -6.94
CA ASP A 353 6.25 -13.65 -6.34
C ASP A 353 5.25 -12.78 -5.57
N PHE A 354 5.73 -11.78 -4.84
CA PHE A 354 4.86 -10.82 -4.17
C PHE A 354 4.02 -9.99 -5.18
N LYS A 355 4.60 -9.56 -6.30
CA LYS A 355 3.86 -8.92 -7.40
C LYS A 355 2.74 -9.80 -7.97
N LYS A 356 2.96 -11.12 -8.06
CA LYS A 356 1.92 -12.06 -8.47
C LYS A 356 0.76 -12.10 -7.47
N LEU A 357 1.07 -12.07 -6.16
CA LEU A 357 0.06 -12.02 -5.11
C LEU A 357 -0.77 -10.74 -5.20
N LEU A 358 -0.12 -9.60 -5.35
CA LEU A 358 -0.79 -8.30 -5.48
C LEU A 358 -1.77 -8.24 -6.66
N LYS A 359 -1.59 -9.07 -7.68
CA LYS A 359 -2.49 -9.14 -8.85
C LYS A 359 -3.66 -10.11 -8.65
N ARG A 360 -3.67 -10.93 -7.61
CA ARG A 360 -4.75 -11.89 -7.36
C ARG A 360 -6.00 -11.20 -6.83
N PRO A 361 -7.20 -11.51 -7.35
CA PRO A 361 -8.45 -10.85 -6.91
C PRO A 361 -8.74 -11.01 -5.40
N PHE A 362 -8.29 -12.10 -4.79
CA PHE A 362 -8.48 -12.31 -3.36
C PHE A 362 -7.69 -11.34 -2.48
N PHE A 363 -6.50 -10.92 -2.94
CA PHE A 363 -5.62 -10.00 -2.23
C PHE A 363 -5.70 -8.56 -2.74
N SER A 364 -6.51 -8.30 -3.74
CA SER A 364 -6.69 -6.99 -4.35
C SER A 364 -8.08 -6.45 -4.04
N PRO A 365 -8.25 -5.12 -3.90
CA PRO A 365 -9.56 -4.51 -3.86
C PRO A 365 -10.38 -4.92 -5.09
N GLY A 366 -11.65 -5.22 -4.86
CA GLY A 366 -12.62 -5.40 -5.94
C GLY A 366 -12.96 -4.07 -6.60
N LEU A 367 -13.63 -4.14 -7.75
CA LEU A 367 -14.15 -2.97 -8.45
C LEU A 367 -15.64 -3.18 -8.69
N GLU A 368 -16.45 -2.30 -8.13
CA GLU A 368 -17.89 -2.27 -8.36
C GLU A 368 -18.26 -1.06 -9.20
N GLU A 369 -19.14 -1.26 -10.19
CA GLU A 369 -19.72 -0.20 -10.99
C GLU A 369 -20.83 0.48 -10.18
N ASP A 370 -20.74 1.78 -10.00
CA ASP A 370 -21.76 2.58 -9.32
C ASP A 370 -22.72 3.19 -10.34
N GLU A 371 -22.18 3.92 -11.34
CA GLU A 371 -22.97 4.63 -12.33
C GLU A 371 -22.27 4.68 -13.69
N THR A 372 -23.01 4.43 -14.76
CA THR A 372 -22.51 4.66 -16.11
C THR A 372 -22.75 6.12 -16.51
N LEU A 373 -21.67 6.88 -16.68
CA LEU A 373 -21.73 8.29 -17.05
C LEU A 373 -21.78 8.51 -18.57
N TYR A 374 -21.16 7.61 -19.34
CA TYR A 374 -21.12 7.67 -20.80
C TYR A 374 -20.95 6.31 -21.42
N ILE A 375 -21.65 6.03 -22.52
CA ILE A 375 -21.42 4.92 -23.42
C ILE A 375 -21.48 5.42 -24.86
N LYS A 376 -20.50 5.05 -25.67
CA LYS A 376 -20.47 5.37 -27.09
C LYS A 376 -21.57 4.61 -27.84
N ASN A 377 -22.41 5.33 -28.58
CA ASN A 377 -23.50 4.75 -29.35
C ASN A 377 -23.01 4.13 -30.66
N ASP A 378 -23.73 3.14 -31.19
CA ASP A 378 -23.42 2.49 -32.50
C ASP A 378 -23.44 3.48 -33.67
N ALA A 379 -24.22 4.58 -33.57
CA ALA A 379 -24.25 5.65 -34.56
C ALA A 379 -22.92 6.42 -34.61
N ASP A 380 -22.36 6.73 -33.45
CA ASP A 380 -21.07 7.42 -33.32
C ASP A 380 -19.92 6.53 -33.86
N GLN A 381 -20.03 5.20 -33.68
CA GLN A 381 -19.07 4.24 -34.23
C GLN A 381 -19.06 4.21 -35.75
N LYS A 382 -20.22 4.40 -36.38
CA LYS A 382 -20.35 4.43 -37.85
C LYS A 382 -19.79 5.71 -38.46
N GLU A 383 -20.00 6.86 -37.82
CA GLU A 383 -19.42 8.14 -38.27
C GLU A 383 -17.89 8.11 -38.22
N ASP A 384 -17.33 7.52 -37.17
CA ASP A 384 -15.88 7.32 -37.03
C ASP A 384 -15.33 6.39 -38.14
N GLY A 385 -16.05 5.33 -38.49
CA GLY A 385 -15.69 4.41 -39.57
C GLY A 385 -15.73 5.07 -40.96
N GLU A 386 -16.76 5.86 -41.23
CA GLU A 386 -16.85 6.63 -42.47
C GLU A 386 -15.83 7.75 -42.59
N SER A 387 -15.50 8.41 -41.48
CA SER A 387 -14.44 9.41 -41.43
C SER A 387 -13.07 8.79 -41.67
N ALA A 388 -12.80 7.60 -41.14
CA ALA A 388 -11.57 6.87 -41.37
C ALA A 388 -11.42 6.45 -42.85
N LEU A 389 -12.52 6.08 -43.50
CA LEU A 389 -12.53 5.73 -44.93
C LEU A 389 -12.42 6.96 -45.86
N LYS A 390 -12.85 8.15 -45.38
CA LYS A 390 -12.69 9.41 -46.14
C LYS A 390 -11.32 10.08 -45.90
N ALA A 391 -10.59 9.68 -44.86
CA ALA A 391 -9.21 10.13 -44.64
C ALA A 391 -8.18 9.45 -45.56
N ASP A 392 -8.61 8.53 -46.43
CA ASP A 392 -7.80 7.95 -47.53
C ASP A 392 -7.67 8.90 -48.74
N GLY A 393 -7.99 10.14 -48.57
CA GLY A 393 -7.69 11.18 -49.55
C GLY A 393 -6.33 11.81 -49.29
N SER A 394 -5.24 11.17 -49.71
CA SER A 394 -3.96 11.79 -50.14
C SER A 394 -3.72 13.23 -49.65
N GLY A 395 -3.59 13.44 -48.39
CA GLY A 395 -3.18 14.69 -47.80
C GLY A 395 -1.70 14.64 -47.38
N ILE A 396 -0.82 14.34 -48.32
CA ILE A 396 0.59 14.69 -48.16
C ILE A 396 0.63 16.21 -48.31
N LYS A 397 0.91 16.93 -47.22
CA LYS A 397 1.32 18.30 -47.34
C LYS A 397 2.69 18.35 -48.04
N GLU A 398 2.93 19.39 -48.81
CA GLU A 398 4.15 19.62 -49.60
C GLU A 398 5.47 19.53 -48.79
N ASP A 399 5.40 19.32 -47.46
CA ASP A 399 6.56 19.17 -46.57
C ASP A 399 6.92 17.73 -46.21
N GLY A 400 6.21 16.73 -46.73
CA GLY A 400 6.53 15.29 -46.57
C GLY A 400 6.34 14.73 -45.16
N SER A 401 5.61 15.40 -44.26
CA SER A 401 5.35 14.89 -42.90
C SER A 401 4.05 14.09 -42.84
N ALA A 402 4.15 12.80 -42.59
CA ALA A 402 3.00 11.96 -42.26
C ALA A 402 2.47 12.33 -40.87
N ARG A 403 1.23 12.81 -40.80
CA ARG A 403 0.54 13.07 -39.52
C ARG A 403 -0.09 11.77 -39.03
N ASN A 404 0.55 11.12 -38.07
CA ASN A 404 0.00 9.99 -37.34
C ASN A 404 -0.03 10.25 -35.83
N GLU A 405 -0.36 11.46 -35.42
CA GLU A 405 -0.53 11.82 -34.00
C GLU A 405 -2.01 11.88 -33.66
N VAL A 406 -2.42 11.04 -32.73
CA VAL A 406 -3.77 11.03 -32.18
C VAL A 406 -3.65 11.40 -30.71
N CYS A 407 -4.16 12.56 -30.30
CA CYS A 407 -4.21 13.03 -28.93
C CYS A 407 -5.64 12.92 -28.37
N ALA A 408 -5.86 12.26 -27.23
CA ALA A 408 -7.12 12.25 -26.52
C ALA A 408 -7.17 13.45 -25.59
N GLN A 409 -8.13 14.29 -25.80
CA GLN A 409 -8.55 15.29 -24.86
C GLN A 409 -9.94 14.91 -24.38
N ILE A 410 -10.07 14.53 -23.10
CA ILE A 410 -11.37 14.51 -22.48
C ILE A 410 -11.67 15.96 -22.15
N ASP A 411 -12.40 16.61 -23.03
CA ASP A 411 -12.90 17.95 -22.80
C ASP A 411 -14.26 17.81 -22.11
N SER A 412 -14.48 18.56 -21.05
CA SER A 412 -15.78 18.65 -20.37
C SER A 412 -16.92 19.02 -21.33
N THR A 413 -16.61 19.69 -22.42
CA THR A 413 -17.56 20.02 -23.50
C THR A 413 -17.79 18.88 -24.50
N ALA A 414 -17.01 17.80 -24.41
CA ALA A 414 -17.00 16.72 -25.39
C ALA A 414 -17.93 15.55 -25.07
N PHE A 415 -18.58 15.54 -23.91
CA PHE A 415 -19.61 14.56 -23.61
C PHE A 415 -20.86 14.82 -24.45
N PRO A 416 -21.45 13.79 -25.08
CA PRO A 416 -22.59 13.97 -25.96
C PRO A 416 -23.75 14.66 -25.26
N GLN A 417 -24.44 15.51 -25.98
CA GLN A 417 -25.78 15.98 -25.60
C GLN A 417 -26.69 14.76 -25.49
N GLY A 418 -27.10 14.42 -24.28
CA GLY A 418 -27.95 13.23 -24.03
C GLY A 418 -27.59 12.47 -22.74
N MET A 419 -26.49 12.82 -22.07
CA MET A 419 -26.41 12.61 -20.65
C MET A 419 -27.49 13.46 -19.98
N ASP A 420 -28.23 12.85 -19.08
CA ASP A 420 -29.36 13.45 -18.35
C ASP A 420 -29.34 14.97 -18.35
N GLU A 421 -30.42 15.61 -18.88
CA GLU A 421 -30.53 17.06 -19.07
C GLU A 421 -30.30 17.91 -17.80
N GLY A 422 -29.95 17.31 -16.70
CA GLY A 422 -29.60 17.92 -15.41
C GLY A 422 -28.15 17.84 -15.00
N ARG A 423 -27.29 17.08 -15.72
CA ARG A 423 -25.88 16.94 -15.38
C ARG A 423 -25.01 17.68 -16.37
N THR A 424 -24.56 18.85 -15.96
CA THR A 424 -23.52 19.57 -16.68
C THR A 424 -22.18 18.86 -16.58
N PRO A 425 -21.26 19.04 -17.52
CA PRO A 425 -19.88 18.54 -17.40
C PRO A 425 -19.20 18.91 -16.08
N ASP A 426 -19.60 20.01 -15.46
CA ASP A 426 -19.14 20.47 -14.15
C ASP A 426 -19.43 19.47 -13.01
N THR A 427 -20.47 18.64 -13.12
CA THR A 427 -20.76 17.59 -12.13
C THR A 427 -19.80 16.41 -12.19
N LEU A 428 -19.07 16.20 -13.27
CA LEU A 428 -17.99 15.20 -13.34
C LEU A 428 -16.72 15.68 -12.66
N THR A 429 -16.53 16.99 -12.55
CA THR A 429 -15.40 17.61 -11.89
C THR A 429 -15.54 17.61 -10.37
N ASP A 430 -16.76 17.52 -9.87
CA ASP A 430 -17.08 17.54 -8.44
C ASP A 430 -17.18 16.13 -7.81
N LEU A 431 -16.79 15.08 -8.53
CA LEU A 431 -16.73 13.75 -7.94
C LEU A 431 -15.62 13.71 -6.90
N PRO A 432 -15.93 13.56 -5.60
CA PRO A 432 -14.92 13.33 -4.60
C PRO A 432 -14.32 11.96 -4.87
N LEU A 433 -13.16 11.92 -5.49
CA LEU A 433 -12.43 10.69 -5.71
C LEU A 433 -11.69 10.36 -4.43
N ARG A 434 -11.98 9.19 -3.86
CA ARG A 434 -11.33 8.69 -2.65
C ARG A 434 -10.63 7.39 -2.96
N TRP A 435 -9.38 7.31 -2.60
CA TRP A 435 -8.64 6.07 -2.55
C TRP A 435 -8.40 5.69 -1.11
N GLY A 436 -8.59 4.45 -0.79
CA GLY A 436 -8.35 4.06 0.57
C GLY A 436 -8.22 2.57 0.78
N GLY A 437 -7.22 1.99 0.19
CA GLY A 437 -6.77 0.64 0.50
C GLY A 437 -7.87 -0.42 0.56
N SER A 438 -8.23 -0.83 1.75
CA SER A 438 -9.18 -1.92 2.00
C SER A 438 -10.65 -1.48 2.16
N GLU A 439 -10.92 -0.18 2.07
CA GLU A 439 -12.26 0.38 2.26
C GLU A 439 -12.77 1.01 0.97
N ASP A 440 -14.05 1.34 0.94
CA ASP A 440 -14.68 1.92 -0.24
C ASP A 440 -13.97 3.19 -0.71
N ALA A 441 -13.67 3.25 -1.99
CA ALA A 441 -13.11 4.43 -2.64
C ALA A 441 -13.81 4.66 -3.98
N ASP A 442 -14.27 5.89 -4.20
CA ASP A 442 -14.92 6.29 -5.44
C ASP A 442 -13.89 6.74 -6.47
N GLY A 443 -14.11 6.37 -7.74
CA GLY A 443 -13.24 6.71 -8.84
C GLY A 443 -13.94 6.69 -10.19
N LEU A 444 -13.17 6.86 -11.24
CA LEU A 444 -13.64 6.75 -12.62
C LEU A 444 -12.95 5.59 -13.33
N GLU A 445 -13.72 4.80 -14.08
CA GLU A 445 -13.25 3.85 -15.07
C GLU A 445 -13.53 4.41 -16.46
N LEU A 446 -12.46 4.60 -17.24
CA LEU A 446 -12.57 4.93 -18.65
C LEU A 446 -12.20 3.70 -19.47
N THR A 447 -13.02 3.33 -20.44
CA THR A 447 -12.70 2.27 -21.39
C THR A 447 -12.23 2.87 -22.70
N PHE A 448 -11.03 2.50 -23.12
CA PHE A 448 -10.40 2.92 -24.37
C PHE A 448 -10.26 1.73 -25.32
N ARG A 449 -10.37 1.99 -26.62
CA ARG A 449 -9.96 1.02 -27.64
C ARG A 449 -8.76 1.57 -28.38
N LEU A 450 -7.60 0.92 -28.18
CA LEU A 450 -6.37 1.27 -28.88
C LEU A 450 -6.31 0.55 -30.22
N GLU A 451 -5.99 1.24 -31.28
CA GLU A 451 -5.83 0.63 -32.61
C GLU A 451 -4.64 -0.34 -32.66
N LYS A 452 -3.61 -0.02 -31.93
CA LYS A 452 -2.38 -0.83 -31.77
C LYS A 452 -1.61 -0.40 -30.53
N THR A 453 -0.54 -1.10 -30.19
CA THR A 453 0.32 -0.71 -29.09
C THR A 453 0.88 0.69 -29.33
N PRO A 454 0.71 1.63 -28.39
CA PRO A 454 1.23 2.97 -28.53
C PRO A 454 2.75 2.98 -28.47
N VAL A 455 3.38 3.94 -29.14
CA VAL A 455 4.82 4.27 -29.00
C VAL A 455 5.04 5.52 -28.15
N PHE A 456 3.96 6.18 -27.79
CA PHE A 456 3.92 7.29 -26.88
C PHE A 456 2.54 7.36 -26.27
N PHE A 457 2.45 7.41 -24.95
CA PHE A 457 1.20 7.55 -24.22
C PHE A 457 1.45 8.29 -22.92
N GLU A 458 0.87 9.45 -22.78
CA GLU A 458 0.96 10.27 -21.59
C GLU A 458 -0.41 10.82 -21.20
N VAL A 459 -0.54 11.23 -19.95
CA VAL A 459 -1.73 11.91 -19.43
C VAL A 459 -1.32 13.20 -18.75
N LEU A 460 -2.07 14.28 -19.05
CA LEU A 460 -1.91 15.57 -18.43
C LEU A 460 -3.05 15.80 -17.44
N PHE A 461 -2.72 16.35 -16.28
CA PHE A 461 -3.64 16.67 -15.21
C PHE A 461 -3.51 18.14 -14.80
N PRO A 462 -4.52 18.69 -14.10
CA PRO A 462 -4.34 19.93 -13.36
C PRO A 462 -3.14 19.84 -12.42
N GLU A 463 -2.43 20.95 -12.27
CA GLU A 463 -1.16 20.98 -11.51
C GLU A 463 -1.35 20.54 -10.05
N GLU A 464 -2.39 21.04 -9.42
CA GLU A 464 -2.69 20.80 -7.99
C GLU A 464 -3.30 19.43 -7.69
N ALA A 465 -3.72 18.68 -8.71
CA ALA A 465 -4.38 17.40 -8.50
C ALA A 465 -3.42 16.34 -7.94
N ASN A 466 -3.90 15.55 -6.99
CA ASN A 466 -3.25 14.35 -6.47
C ASN A 466 -3.99 13.12 -7.00
N ILE A 467 -3.37 12.32 -7.86
CA ILE A 467 -4.05 11.27 -8.61
C ILE A 467 -3.29 9.95 -8.55
N MET A 468 -4.04 8.89 -8.27
CA MET A 468 -3.64 7.51 -8.57
C MET A 468 -4.33 7.05 -9.85
N LEU A 469 -3.56 6.56 -10.80
CA LEU A 469 -4.03 6.10 -12.10
C LEU A 469 -3.57 4.66 -12.34
N SER A 470 -4.47 3.80 -12.83
CA SER A 470 -4.12 2.46 -13.29
C SER A 470 -4.44 2.29 -14.78
N ILE A 471 -3.50 1.74 -15.53
CA ILE A 471 -3.70 1.31 -16.92
C ILE A 471 -2.92 0.02 -17.18
N ASN A 472 -3.53 -0.90 -17.91
CA ASN A 472 -2.92 -2.18 -18.28
C ASN A 472 -2.33 -2.95 -17.07
N GLY A 473 -2.98 -2.82 -15.91
CA GLY A 473 -2.59 -3.48 -14.66
C GLY A 473 -1.44 -2.82 -13.89
N ARG A 474 -0.90 -1.70 -14.38
CA ARG A 474 0.13 -0.91 -13.71
C ARG A 474 -0.47 0.38 -13.14
N TRP A 475 -0.05 0.73 -11.94
CA TRP A 475 -0.43 1.95 -11.25
C TRP A 475 0.66 3.01 -11.33
N PHE A 476 0.22 4.24 -11.35
CA PHE A 476 1.03 5.46 -11.40
C PHE A 476 0.50 6.46 -10.40
N TYR A 477 1.41 7.22 -9.84
CA TYR A 477 1.09 8.33 -8.96
C TYR A 477 1.42 9.66 -9.64
N LYS A 478 0.49 10.61 -9.54
CA LYS A 478 0.65 11.99 -9.99
C LYS A 478 0.64 12.90 -8.77
N ALA A 479 1.79 13.41 -8.39
CA ALA A 479 1.95 14.35 -7.28
C ALA A 479 1.41 15.74 -7.63
N PRO A 480 0.94 16.52 -6.64
CA PRO A 480 0.74 17.97 -6.79
C PRO A 480 2.00 18.63 -7.34
N GLY A 481 1.86 19.62 -8.22
CA GLY A 481 2.98 20.27 -8.92
C GLY A 481 3.47 19.55 -10.18
N VAL A 482 3.15 18.27 -10.36
CA VAL A 482 3.43 17.50 -11.57
C VAL A 482 2.23 17.60 -12.52
N ARG A 483 2.47 17.91 -13.79
CA ARG A 483 1.38 18.06 -14.78
C ARG A 483 1.18 16.85 -15.67
N MET A 484 2.14 15.95 -15.73
CA MET A 484 2.16 14.89 -16.74
C MET A 484 2.69 13.59 -16.15
N ILE A 485 2.09 12.48 -16.57
CA ILE A 485 2.62 11.13 -16.32
C ILE A 485 2.87 10.45 -17.67
N ASP A 486 4.04 9.84 -17.81
CA ASP A 486 4.34 8.91 -18.89
C ASP A 486 3.75 7.53 -18.56
N LEU A 487 2.84 7.04 -19.41
CA LEU A 487 2.16 5.76 -19.25
C LEU A 487 2.85 4.61 -19.99
N MET A 488 3.93 4.89 -20.73
CA MET A 488 4.64 3.86 -21.51
C MET A 488 5.15 2.68 -20.68
N PRO A 489 5.56 2.83 -19.41
CA PRO A 489 5.92 1.69 -18.57
C PRO A 489 4.84 0.61 -18.43
N ALA A 490 3.55 0.96 -18.60
CA ALA A 490 2.45 -0.01 -18.59
C ALA A 490 2.43 -0.93 -19.84
N PHE A 491 3.17 -0.60 -20.89
CA PHE A 491 3.19 -1.32 -22.16
C PHE A 491 4.53 -2.00 -22.44
N PHE A 492 5.62 -1.47 -21.91
CA PHE A 492 6.98 -1.92 -22.20
C PHE A 492 7.76 -2.44 -21.00
N SER A 493 7.15 -2.54 -19.83
CA SER A 493 7.77 -3.26 -18.71
C SER A 493 7.83 -4.76 -19.02
N PRO A 494 8.83 -5.50 -18.53
CA PRO A 494 8.96 -6.94 -18.76
C PRO A 494 7.72 -7.77 -18.35
N ASP A 495 6.98 -7.27 -17.37
CA ASP A 495 5.76 -7.87 -16.83
C ASP A 495 4.47 -7.24 -17.40
N ALA A 496 4.58 -6.32 -18.36
CA ALA A 496 3.42 -5.67 -18.96
C ALA A 496 2.64 -6.67 -19.85
N PRO A 497 1.30 -6.74 -19.70
CA PRO A 497 0.49 -7.50 -20.63
C PRO A 497 0.63 -6.98 -22.06
N THR A 498 0.70 -7.90 -23.03
CA THR A 498 0.71 -7.52 -24.43
C THR A 498 -0.64 -6.95 -24.85
N VAL A 499 -0.65 -5.77 -25.44
CA VAL A 499 -1.87 -5.15 -25.99
C VAL A 499 -2.10 -5.66 -27.41
N ILE A 500 -3.30 -6.22 -27.64
CA ILE A 500 -3.73 -6.68 -28.95
C ILE A 500 -4.47 -5.55 -29.66
N PRO A 501 -4.23 -5.29 -30.95
CA PRO A 501 -4.96 -4.27 -31.71
C PRO A 501 -6.48 -4.42 -31.57
N GLY A 502 -7.18 -3.35 -31.28
CA GLY A 502 -8.62 -3.32 -31.02
C GLY A 502 -9.05 -3.81 -29.64
N GLN A 503 -8.10 -4.17 -28.78
CA GLN A 503 -8.38 -4.54 -27.39
C GLN A 503 -8.88 -3.33 -26.62
N GLU A 504 -9.88 -3.55 -25.77
CA GLU A 504 -10.33 -2.57 -24.80
C GLU A 504 -9.38 -2.54 -23.61
N LEU A 505 -8.97 -1.34 -23.23
CA LEU A 505 -8.17 -1.06 -22.05
C LEU A 505 -8.98 -0.24 -21.06
N LYS A 506 -8.88 -0.58 -19.81
CA LYS A 506 -9.47 0.17 -18.72
C LYS A 506 -8.43 1.08 -18.09
N VAL A 507 -8.79 2.33 -17.92
CA VAL A 507 -8.03 3.32 -17.15
C VAL A 507 -8.85 3.64 -15.91
N LEU A 508 -8.25 3.44 -14.74
CA LEU A 508 -8.86 3.79 -13.45
C LEU A 508 -8.22 5.07 -12.94
N LEU A 509 -9.02 5.97 -12.44
CA LEU A 509 -8.60 7.23 -11.84
C LEU A 509 -9.18 7.36 -10.45
N PHE A 510 -8.31 7.61 -9.46
CA PHE A 510 -8.70 7.91 -8.09
C PHE A 510 -7.90 9.11 -7.59
N ALA A 511 -8.53 9.94 -6.76
CA ALA A 511 -7.87 11.08 -6.13
C ALA A 511 -7.69 10.82 -4.64
N PRO A 512 -6.57 10.22 -4.21
CA PRO A 512 -6.26 10.08 -2.80
C PRO A 512 -5.98 11.44 -2.17
N PRO A 513 -6.01 11.53 -0.85
CA PRO A 513 -5.73 12.77 -0.15
C PRO A 513 -4.35 13.34 -0.49
N ALA A 514 -4.29 14.63 -0.78
CA ALA A 514 -3.04 15.29 -1.16
C ALA A 514 -2.16 15.65 0.05
N ASP A 515 -2.78 16.03 1.17
CA ASP A 515 -2.10 16.40 2.41
C ASP A 515 -2.82 15.87 3.63
N GLY A 516 -2.06 15.30 4.57
CA GLY A 516 -2.55 14.74 5.82
C GLY A 516 -2.73 15.77 6.93
N GLU A 517 -2.71 17.07 6.64
CA GLU A 517 -2.87 18.09 7.67
C GLU A 517 -3.84 19.19 7.26
N ASN A 518 -4.88 19.33 8.06
CA ASN A 518 -5.43 20.65 8.30
C ASN A 518 -5.07 21.04 9.74
N PRO A 519 -4.02 21.84 9.96
CA PRO A 519 -3.60 22.23 11.30
C PRO A 519 -4.63 23.09 12.05
N GLU A 520 -5.66 23.58 11.38
CA GLU A 520 -6.65 24.50 11.95
C GLU A 520 -7.89 23.81 12.50
N THR A 521 -8.10 22.53 12.23
CA THR A 521 -9.32 21.83 12.68
C THR A 521 -9.00 20.52 13.40
N ASP A 522 -9.01 20.56 14.73
CA ASP A 522 -9.02 19.37 15.58
C ASP A 522 -10.26 18.47 15.37
N GLU A 523 -11.25 18.92 14.61
CA GLU A 523 -12.57 18.29 14.47
C GLU A 523 -12.85 17.71 13.08
N ALA A 524 -12.00 17.96 12.11
CA ALA A 524 -12.26 17.54 10.75
C ALA A 524 -12.15 16.02 10.57
N ASP A 525 -13.22 15.42 10.09
CA ASP A 525 -13.13 14.09 9.49
C ASP A 525 -12.16 14.18 8.32
N TRP A 526 -11.06 13.44 8.43
CA TRP A 526 -9.98 13.48 7.47
C TRP A 526 -10.48 13.21 6.04
N ALA A 527 -11.43 12.28 5.89
CA ALA A 527 -12.05 11.93 4.60
C ALA A 527 -12.77 13.10 3.93
N GLU A 528 -13.33 14.04 4.68
CA GLU A 528 -14.07 15.17 4.13
C GLU A 528 -13.17 16.32 3.68
N ASN A 529 -12.01 16.50 4.32
CA ASN A 529 -11.16 17.68 4.11
C ASN A 529 -10.04 17.49 3.08
N TYR A 530 -9.75 16.26 2.67
CA TYR A 530 -8.58 15.94 1.85
C TYR A 530 -8.90 15.23 0.53
N CYS A 531 -10.17 15.24 0.11
CA CYS A 531 -10.54 14.76 -1.22
C CYS A 531 -10.16 15.81 -2.24
N THR A 532 -9.26 15.48 -3.14
CA THR A 532 -9.00 16.32 -4.31
C THR A 532 -10.18 16.25 -5.25
N THR A 533 -10.74 17.39 -5.59
CA THR A 533 -11.73 17.53 -6.65
C THR A 533 -11.00 17.79 -7.95
N LEU A 534 -11.28 17.01 -9.00
CA LEU A 534 -10.74 17.31 -10.32
C LEU A 534 -11.53 18.49 -10.90
N ALA A 535 -10.94 19.68 -10.89
CA ALA A 535 -11.53 20.86 -11.51
C ALA A 535 -11.58 20.76 -13.05
N GLU A 536 -10.68 19.97 -13.64
CA GLU A 536 -10.62 19.67 -15.06
C GLU A 536 -10.37 18.17 -15.28
N LEU A 537 -10.97 17.60 -16.32
CA LEU A 537 -10.69 16.22 -16.70
C LEU A 537 -9.28 16.06 -17.27
N PRO A 538 -8.65 14.90 -17.07
CA PRO A 538 -7.32 14.64 -17.60
C PRO A 538 -7.33 14.60 -19.14
N ARG A 539 -6.22 14.99 -19.73
CA ARG A 539 -5.99 14.93 -21.18
C ARG A 539 -5.01 13.83 -21.50
N PHE A 540 -5.42 12.87 -22.32
CA PHE A 540 -4.54 11.79 -22.79
C PHE A 540 -3.93 12.17 -24.13
N ARG A 541 -2.65 11.87 -24.32
CA ARG A 541 -1.93 12.02 -25.60
C ARG A 541 -1.33 10.68 -25.99
N ILE A 542 -1.72 10.16 -27.16
CA ILE A 542 -1.25 8.86 -27.66
C ILE A 542 -0.66 9.04 -29.05
N ARG A 543 0.43 8.34 -29.33
CA ARG A 543 0.98 8.19 -30.66
C ARG A 543 1.17 6.72 -30.96
N TYR A 544 0.79 6.32 -32.15
CA TYR A 544 1.08 5.00 -32.69
C TYR A 544 2.29 5.04 -33.64
N ALA A 545 3.00 3.92 -33.78
CA ALA A 545 4.04 3.83 -34.77
C ALA A 545 3.45 4.04 -36.18
N PRO A 546 4.12 4.82 -37.04
CA PRO A 546 3.69 4.92 -38.43
C PRO A 546 3.69 3.52 -39.06
N VAL A 547 2.65 3.19 -39.81
CA VAL A 547 2.64 1.99 -40.65
C VAL A 547 3.61 2.24 -41.78
N ALA A 548 4.70 1.47 -41.84
CA ALA A 548 5.52 1.47 -43.04
C ALA A 548 4.62 0.92 -44.17
N GLU A 549 4.36 1.72 -45.17
CA GLU A 549 3.81 1.20 -46.43
C GLU A 549 4.87 0.25 -47.00
N VAL A 550 4.51 -1.04 -47.08
CA VAL A 550 5.33 -2.10 -47.67
C VAL A 550 5.17 -2.07 -49.19
#